data_787f2136943c691601e067e99775c2e5
#
_entry.id   787f2136943c691601e067e99775c2e5
#
_cell.length_a   1.000
_cell.length_b   1.000
_cell.length_c   1.000
_cell.angle_alpha   90.00
_cell.angle_beta   90.00
_cell.angle_gamma   90.00
#
_symmetry.space_group_name_H-M   'P 1'
#
loop_
_entity.id
_entity.type
_entity.pdbx_description
1 polymer ?
#
loop_
_entity_poly.entity_id
_entity_poly.type
_entity_poly.pdbx_seq_one_letter_code
_entity_poly.pdbx_strand_id
1 'polypeptide(L)'
;MEKETIQLDFEKMGGLVPAVVQDDVTQKVLMVGFMNEAAFHKTLDTNRVTFFSRTKGRLWIKGEQSGNFLEVKSILPDCDNDTLLIKATPCGPVCHTGTDTCFGEKNEDVLSFIGYLQDFIERRKQEMPQGSYTTSLFQSGINRMAQKVGEEA
;
A
#
# COMPACT_ATOMS: atom_id res chain seq x y z
N MET A 1 -21.97 3.20 10.43
CA MET A 1 -21.22 2.05 9.89
C MET A 1 -20.86 1.19 11.06
N GLU A 2 -21.52 0.04 11.21
CA GLU A 2 -21.14 -0.95 12.21
C GLU A 2 -19.72 -1.41 11.92
N LYS A 3 -18.83 -1.29 12.91
CA LYS A 3 -17.53 -1.95 12.84
C LYS A 3 -17.80 -3.45 12.87
N GLU A 4 -17.76 -4.13 11.73
CA GLU A 4 -17.72 -5.58 11.72
C GLU A 4 -16.59 -6.00 12.67
N THR A 5 -16.93 -6.77 13.69
CA THR A 5 -15.97 -7.26 14.66
C THR A 5 -15.15 -8.34 13.96
N ILE A 6 -13.91 -8.04 13.60
CA ILE A 6 -12.98 -9.00 13.03
C ILE A 6 -12.75 -10.10 14.07
N GLN A 7 -13.14 -11.32 13.76
CA GLN A 7 -12.84 -12.49 14.57
C GLN A 7 -11.67 -13.24 13.95
N LEU A 8 -10.64 -13.52 14.75
CA LEU A 8 -9.46 -14.26 14.32
C LEU A 8 -9.34 -15.56 15.11
N ASP A 9 -8.94 -16.62 14.43
CA ASP A 9 -8.66 -17.91 15.03
C ASP A 9 -7.20 -17.99 15.47
N PHE A 10 -6.90 -17.40 16.63
CA PHE A 10 -5.56 -17.48 17.21
C PHE A 10 -5.17 -18.90 17.64
N GLU A 11 -6.14 -19.74 18.01
CA GLU A 11 -5.90 -21.09 18.54
C GLU A 11 -5.33 -22.00 17.45
N LYS A 12 -5.86 -21.90 16.22
CA LYS A 12 -5.44 -22.68 15.06
C LYS A 12 -3.94 -22.56 14.78
N MET A 13 -3.35 -21.40 15.07
CA MET A 13 -1.93 -21.10 14.84
C MET A 13 -1.10 -21.01 16.12
N GLY A 14 -1.56 -21.64 17.20
CA GLY A 14 -0.81 -21.68 18.47
C GLY A 14 -0.70 -20.31 19.16
N GLY A 15 -1.71 -19.46 19.03
CA GLY A 15 -1.79 -18.14 19.67
C GLY A 15 -1.20 -16.98 18.86
N LEU A 16 -0.68 -17.25 17.64
CA LEU A 16 -0.09 -16.23 16.78
C LEU A 16 -0.65 -16.34 15.35
N VAL A 17 -1.12 -15.26 14.81
CA VAL A 17 -1.50 -15.16 13.39
C VAL A 17 -0.44 -14.36 12.61
N PRO A 18 -0.07 -14.77 11.41
CA PRO A 18 0.75 -13.96 10.51
C PRO A 18 -0.03 -12.72 10.09
N ALA A 19 0.68 -11.59 9.99
CA ALA A 19 0.14 -10.34 9.48
C ALA A 19 1.04 -9.83 8.36
N VAL A 20 0.50 -9.86 7.14
CA VAL A 20 1.11 -9.26 5.96
C VAL A 20 0.77 -7.78 5.96
N VAL A 21 1.79 -6.92 5.91
CA VAL A 21 1.58 -5.47 5.80
C VAL A 21 1.87 -5.02 4.40
N GLN A 22 0.89 -4.40 3.77
CA GLN A 22 0.92 -3.89 2.41
C GLN A 22 0.75 -2.37 2.45
N ASP A 23 1.48 -1.67 1.61
CA ASP A 23 1.26 -0.24 1.39
C ASP A 23 -0.11 -0.01 0.76
N ASP A 24 -0.89 0.94 1.31
CA ASP A 24 -2.25 1.21 0.85
C ASP A 24 -2.30 1.86 -0.55
N VAL A 25 -1.25 2.57 -0.93
CA VAL A 25 -1.15 3.28 -2.22
C VAL A 25 -0.45 2.43 -3.27
N THR A 26 0.78 1.99 -2.99
CA THR A 26 1.61 1.27 -3.96
C THR A 26 1.24 -0.20 -4.11
N GLN A 27 0.47 -0.74 -3.18
CA GLN A 27 0.10 -2.15 -3.06
C GLN A 27 1.32 -3.09 -2.89
N LYS A 28 2.49 -2.54 -2.57
CA LYS A 28 3.69 -3.33 -2.30
C LYS A 28 3.62 -3.97 -0.92
N VAL A 29 4.09 -5.21 -0.80
CA VAL A 29 4.25 -5.86 0.51
C VAL A 29 5.44 -5.24 1.23
N LEU A 30 5.18 -4.59 2.36
CA LEU A 30 6.18 -3.89 3.15
C LEU A 30 6.96 -4.84 4.06
N MET A 31 6.23 -5.69 4.78
CA MET A 31 6.78 -6.67 5.71
C MET A 31 5.77 -7.72 6.12
N VAL A 32 6.24 -8.77 6.79
CA VAL A 32 5.41 -9.75 7.49
C VAL A 32 5.84 -9.79 8.96
N GLY A 33 4.87 -9.86 9.84
CA GLY A 33 5.09 -10.07 11.27
C GLY A 33 4.05 -11.03 11.86
N PHE A 34 4.07 -11.20 13.17
CA PHE A 34 3.11 -12.05 13.88
C PHE A 34 2.39 -11.25 14.94
N MET A 35 1.11 -11.50 15.09
CA MET A 35 0.27 -10.89 16.11
C MET A 35 -0.34 -11.98 17.01
N ASN A 36 -0.29 -11.76 18.31
CA ASN A 36 -1.22 -12.39 19.25
C ASN A 36 -2.44 -11.48 19.42
N GLU A 37 -3.43 -11.94 20.14
CA GLU A 37 -4.67 -11.20 20.42
C GLU A 37 -4.38 -9.79 20.99
N ALA A 38 -3.45 -9.68 21.95
CA ALA A 38 -3.08 -8.40 22.55
C ALA A 38 -2.41 -7.43 21.54
N ALA A 39 -1.60 -7.95 20.60
CA ALA A 39 -1.00 -7.14 19.53
C ALA A 39 -2.06 -6.64 18.56
N PHE A 40 -3.03 -7.48 18.22
CA PHE A 40 -4.14 -7.14 17.35
C PHE A 40 -5.01 -6.02 17.97
N HIS A 41 -5.44 -6.19 19.22
CA HIS A 41 -6.21 -5.15 19.92
C HIS A 41 -5.43 -3.84 20.02
N LYS A 42 -4.13 -3.91 20.37
CA LYS A 42 -3.30 -2.70 20.43
C LYS A 42 -3.17 -2.01 19.06
N THR A 43 -3.15 -2.76 17.98
CA THR A 43 -3.17 -2.19 16.63
C THR A 43 -4.48 -1.44 16.36
N LEU A 44 -5.62 -2.00 16.76
CA LEU A 44 -6.94 -1.36 16.63
C LEU A 44 -7.04 -0.07 17.47
N ASP A 45 -6.52 -0.11 18.70
CA ASP A 45 -6.59 1.02 19.63
C ASP A 45 -5.71 2.19 19.23
N THR A 46 -4.50 1.88 18.72
CA THR A 46 -3.48 2.92 18.41
C THR A 46 -3.47 3.34 16.95
N ASN A 47 -4.17 2.62 16.09
CA ASN A 47 -4.09 2.75 14.62
C ASN A 47 -2.67 2.59 14.06
N ARG A 48 -1.78 1.90 14.80
CA ARG A 48 -0.39 1.63 14.43
C ARG A 48 -0.11 0.15 14.48
N VAL A 49 0.54 -0.38 13.45
CA VAL A 49 0.83 -1.81 13.36
C VAL A 49 1.70 -2.25 14.55
N THR A 50 1.15 -3.15 15.36
CA THR A 50 1.81 -3.72 16.54
C THR A 50 1.93 -5.22 16.37
N PHE A 51 3.12 -5.75 16.58
CA PHE A 51 3.41 -7.18 16.48
C PHE A 51 3.71 -7.79 17.85
N PHE A 52 3.71 -9.11 17.90
CA PHE A 52 4.28 -9.89 19.00
C PHE A 52 5.67 -10.40 18.58
N SER A 53 6.70 -9.98 19.32
CA SER A 53 8.06 -10.46 19.10
C SER A 53 8.24 -11.84 19.70
N ARG A 54 8.35 -12.88 18.85
CA ARG A 54 8.54 -14.29 19.29
C ARG A 54 9.85 -14.49 20.05
N THR A 55 10.90 -13.72 19.69
CA THR A 55 12.22 -13.84 20.33
C THR A 55 12.31 -13.11 21.66
N LYS A 56 11.60 -11.98 21.80
CA LYS A 56 11.62 -11.15 23.02
C LYS A 56 10.42 -11.36 23.92
N GLY A 57 9.40 -12.12 23.49
CA GLY A 57 8.19 -12.40 24.25
C GLY A 57 7.37 -11.14 24.62
N ARG A 58 7.39 -10.08 23.79
CA ARG A 58 6.71 -8.82 24.08
C ARG A 58 6.01 -8.22 22.87
N LEU A 59 5.07 -7.34 23.13
CA LEU A 59 4.50 -6.47 22.11
C LEU A 59 5.56 -5.51 21.56
N TRP A 60 5.49 -5.25 20.26
CA TRP A 60 6.38 -4.36 19.55
C TRP A 60 5.59 -3.52 18.54
N ILE A 61 5.53 -2.20 18.77
CA ILE A 61 4.96 -1.27 17.80
C ILE A 61 6.00 -1.04 16.70
N LYS A 62 5.64 -1.30 15.46
CA LYS A 62 6.54 -1.03 14.34
C LYS A 62 6.86 0.46 14.28
N GLY A 63 8.13 0.78 14.33
CA GLY A 63 8.59 2.18 14.37
C GLY A 63 8.82 2.74 15.78
N GLU A 64 8.63 1.98 16.87
CA GLU A 64 8.78 2.47 18.25
C GLU A 64 10.16 3.06 18.55
N GLN A 65 11.22 2.64 17.82
CA GLN A 65 12.58 3.15 17.97
C GLN A 65 12.99 4.10 16.84
N SER A 66 12.57 3.82 15.61
CA SER A 66 12.99 4.58 14.42
C SER A 66 12.11 5.80 14.11
N GLY A 67 10.91 5.89 14.69
CA GLY A 67 9.89 6.85 14.29
C GLY A 67 9.13 6.48 13.00
N ASN A 68 9.58 5.46 12.27
CA ASN A 68 8.96 5.01 11.03
C ASN A 68 7.80 4.07 11.32
N PHE A 69 6.69 4.63 11.76
CA PHE A 69 5.46 3.90 12.03
C PHE A 69 4.77 3.41 10.76
N LEU A 70 3.90 2.45 10.91
CA LEU A 70 2.95 1.99 9.89
C LEU A 70 1.55 2.34 10.36
N GLU A 71 0.95 3.36 9.73
CA GLU A 71 -0.41 3.82 10.06
C GLU A 71 -1.44 2.97 9.34
N VAL A 72 -2.30 2.32 10.10
CA VAL A 72 -3.31 1.39 9.57
C VAL A 72 -4.38 2.13 8.78
N LYS A 73 -4.72 1.65 7.59
CA LYS A 73 -5.84 2.11 6.75
C LYS A 73 -6.98 1.11 6.75
N SER A 74 -6.66 -0.18 6.61
CA SER A 74 -7.65 -1.26 6.72
C SER A 74 -7.01 -2.54 7.21
N ILE A 75 -7.81 -3.41 7.80
CA ILE A 75 -7.42 -4.75 8.26
C ILE A 75 -8.43 -5.73 7.70
N LEU A 76 -7.94 -6.75 7.03
CA LEU A 76 -8.74 -7.78 6.37
C LEU A 76 -8.25 -9.15 6.87
N PRO A 77 -9.13 -9.97 7.48
CA PRO A 77 -8.81 -11.37 7.72
C PRO A 77 -8.90 -12.14 6.40
N ASP A 78 -8.20 -13.26 6.32
CA ASP A 78 -8.37 -14.18 5.21
C ASP A 78 -9.64 -15.04 5.36
N CYS A 79 -9.85 -15.98 4.44
CA CYS A 79 -11.10 -16.74 4.35
C CYS A 79 -11.37 -17.68 5.53
N ASP A 80 -10.37 -18.07 6.30
CA ASP A 80 -10.47 -18.95 7.46
C ASP A 80 -9.96 -18.32 8.77
N ASN A 81 -9.80 -16.98 8.75
CA ASN A 81 -9.52 -16.11 9.90
C ASN A 81 -8.22 -16.41 10.65
N ASP A 82 -7.22 -16.97 9.98
CA ASP A 82 -5.92 -17.29 10.61
C ASP A 82 -4.76 -16.43 10.09
N THR A 83 -5.00 -15.53 9.14
CA THR A 83 -4.02 -14.60 8.57
C THR A 83 -4.63 -13.20 8.41
N LEU A 84 -3.81 -12.16 8.57
CA LEU A 84 -4.21 -10.77 8.37
C LEU A 84 -3.50 -10.14 7.18
N LEU A 85 -4.26 -9.44 6.34
CA LEU A 85 -3.75 -8.41 5.44
C LEU A 85 -4.03 -7.03 6.05
N ILE A 86 -2.96 -6.31 6.38
CA ILE A 86 -3.05 -4.95 6.91
C ILE A 86 -2.57 -3.97 5.83
N LYS A 87 -3.46 -3.13 5.34
CA LYS A 87 -3.09 -2.01 4.51
C LYS A 87 -2.70 -0.84 5.38
N ALA A 88 -1.51 -0.28 5.14
CA ALA A 88 -0.95 0.77 5.97
C ALA A 88 -0.16 1.79 5.14
N THR A 89 -0.10 3.02 5.64
CA THR A 89 0.79 4.06 5.09
C THR A 89 2.08 4.08 5.92
N PRO A 90 3.26 3.86 5.33
CA PRO A 90 4.53 3.96 6.04
C PRO A 90 4.93 5.44 6.24
N CYS A 91 5.40 5.79 7.45
CA CYS A 91 5.95 7.11 7.76
C CYS A 91 7.43 7.26 7.33
N GLY A 92 8.01 6.26 6.70
CA GLY A 92 9.42 6.22 6.26
C GLY A 92 9.87 4.80 5.98
N PRO A 93 11.18 4.56 5.76
CA PRO A 93 11.71 3.23 5.48
C PRO A 93 11.27 2.19 6.50
N VAL A 94 10.74 1.07 6.01
CA VAL A 94 10.14 0.04 6.87
C VAL A 94 11.20 -0.88 7.46
N CYS A 95 12.20 -1.27 6.68
CA CYS A 95 13.23 -2.18 7.16
C CYS A 95 14.22 -1.50 8.11
N HIS A 96 14.75 -2.25 9.09
CA HIS A 96 15.79 -1.78 9.99
C HIS A 96 17.14 -1.51 9.27
N THR A 97 17.32 -2.03 8.06
CA THR A 97 18.47 -1.76 7.18
C THR A 97 18.34 -0.45 6.40
N GLY A 98 17.21 0.26 6.54
CA GLY A 98 16.94 1.53 5.85
C GLY A 98 16.29 1.36 4.48
N THR A 99 15.91 0.14 4.07
CA THR A 99 15.16 -0.09 2.82
C THR A 99 13.65 0.13 3.03
N ASP A 100 12.95 0.50 1.96
CA ASP A 100 11.51 0.79 2.01
C ASP A 100 10.67 -0.41 2.41
N THR A 101 11.10 -1.61 2.00
CA THR A 101 10.44 -2.87 2.37
C THR A 101 11.45 -3.84 2.99
N CYS A 102 10.96 -4.82 3.74
CA CYS A 102 11.81 -5.90 4.26
C CYS A 102 12.29 -6.88 3.17
N PHE A 103 11.81 -6.73 1.94
CA PHE A 103 12.15 -7.56 0.80
C PHE A 103 13.15 -6.89 -0.15
N GLY A 104 13.66 -5.69 0.20
CA GLY A 104 14.62 -4.94 -0.61
C GLY A 104 14.01 -4.24 -1.82
N GLU A 105 12.70 -4.27 -1.99
CA GLU A 105 12.01 -3.53 -3.04
C GLU A 105 11.84 -2.06 -2.66
N LYS A 106 11.91 -1.19 -3.66
CA LYS A 106 11.51 0.22 -3.51
C LYS A 106 10.00 0.32 -3.42
N ASN A 107 9.51 1.15 -2.51
CA ASN A 107 8.08 1.42 -2.33
C ASN A 107 7.65 2.59 -3.23
N GLU A 108 7.85 2.44 -4.53
CA GLU A 108 7.46 3.43 -5.54
C GLU A 108 6.16 2.97 -6.22
N ASP A 109 5.22 3.89 -6.38
CA ASP A 109 3.99 3.65 -7.12
C ASP A 109 4.23 3.81 -8.62
N VAL A 110 4.52 2.71 -9.30
CA VAL A 110 4.69 2.69 -10.75
C VAL A 110 3.36 2.95 -11.47
N LEU A 111 2.23 2.65 -10.83
CA LEU A 111 0.90 2.86 -11.42
C LEU A 111 0.42 4.30 -11.28
N SER A 112 0.90 5.07 -10.30
CA SER A 112 0.60 6.49 -10.15
C SER A 112 1.08 7.30 -11.37
N PHE A 113 2.17 6.87 -12.01
CA PHE A 113 2.65 7.50 -13.24
C PHE A 113 1.63 7.38 -14.38
N ILE A 114 0.95 6.23 -14.50
CA ILE A 114 -0.08 6.03 -15.54
C ILE A 114 -1.28 6.93 -15.25
N GLY A 115 -1.74 6.99 -13.99
CA GLY A 115 -2.79 7.91 -13.56
C GLY A 115 -2.41 9.38 -13.79
N TYR A 116 -1.21 9.77 -13.37
CA TYR A 116 -0.68 11.11 -13.63
C TYR A 116 -0.62 11.43 -15.13
N LEU A 117 -0.16 10.50 -15.96
CA LEU A 117 -0.09 10.67 -17.41
C LEU A 117 -1.48 10.84 -18.03
N GLN A 118 -2.46 10.07 -17.57
CA GLN A 118 -3.86 10.20 -17.99
C GLN A 118 -4.41 11.58 -17.63
N ASP A 119 -4.26 12.02 -16.38
CA ASP A 119 -4.71 13.33 -15.93
C ASP A 119 -3.99 14.47 -16.65
N PHE A 120 -2.71 14.29 -16.94
CA PHE A 120 -1.91 15.25 -17.70
C PHE A 120 -2.44 15.39 -19.15
N ILE A 121 -2.74 14.28 -19.82
CA ILE A 121 -3.30 14.26 -21.17
C ILE A 121 -4.70 14.90 -21.18
N GLU A 122 -5.55 14.58 -20.18
CA GLU A 122 -6.88 15.15 -20.03
C GLU A 122 -6.83 16.68 -19.88
N ARG A 123 -5.93 17.20 -19.00
CA ARG A 123 -5.70 18.65 -18.87
C ARG A 123 -5.23 19.29 -20.16
N ARG A 124 -4.29 18.65 -20.88
CA ARG A 124 -3.82 19.16 -22.21
C ARG A 124 -4.94 19.24 -23.22
N LYS A 125 -5.90 18.31 -23.19
CA LYS A 125 -7.08 18.31 -24.04
C LYS A 125 -8.03 19.46 -23.69
N GLN A 126 -8.17 19.80 -22.41
CA GLN A 126 -9.04 20.88 -21.93
C GLN A 126 -8.40 22.26 -22.17
N GLU A 127 -7.14 22.41 -21.81
CA GLU A 127 -6.44 23.70 -21.83
C GLU A 127 -5.94 24.10 -23.24
N MET A 128 -5.70 23.12 -24.11
CA MET A 128 -5.23 23.30 -25.49
C MET A 128 -4.06 24.30 -25.62
N PRO A 129 -2.97 24.18 -24.84
CA PRO A 129 -1.90 25.16 -24.81
C PRO A 129 -1.20 25.27 -26.17
N GLN A 130 -0.90 26.50 -26.58
CA GLN A 130 -0.21 26.77 -27.84
C GLN A 130 1.20 26.16 -27.88
N GLY A 131 1.60 25.62 -29.03
CA GLY A 131 2.91 24.99 -29.22
C GLY A 131 3.03 23.57 -28.65
N SER A 132 1.98 23.02 -28.08
CA SER A 132 1.96 21.64 -27.60
C SER A 132 1.68 20.65 -28.72
N TYR A 133 2.56 19.65 -28.87
CA TYR A 133 2.35 18.55 -29.83
C TYR A 133 1.05 17.77 -29.56
N THR A 134 0.75 17.50 -28.28
CA THR A 134 -0.48 16.84 -27.88
C THR A 134 -1.72 17.65 -28.29
N THR A 135 -1.68 18.98 -28.14
CA THR A 135 -2.74 19.88 -28.60
C THR A 135 -2.92 19.78 -30.12
N SER A 136 -1.83 19.74 -30.90
CA SER A 136 -1.91 19.59 -32.36
C SER A 136 -2.52 18.26 -32.79
N LEU A 137 -2.27 17.19 -32.05
CA LEU A 137 -2.91 15.90 -32.30
C LEU A 137 -4.43 15.94 -32.04
N PHE A 138 -4.87 16.55 -30.93
CA PHE A 138 -6.29 16.70 -30.65
C PHE A 138 -7.01 17.56 -31.71
N GLN A 139 -6.37 18.64 -32.17
CA GLN A 139 -6.91 19.49 -33.23
C GLN A 139 -6.98 18.80 -34.59
N SER A 140 -6.07 17.88 -34.85
CA SER A 140 -6.02 17.10 -36.12
C SER A 140 -7.08 15.99 -36.19
N GLY A 141 -7.76 15.69 -35.08
CA GLY A 141 -8.84 14.74 -35.00
C GLY A 141 -8.42 13.27 -34.86
N ILE A 142 -9.43 12.42 -34.69
CA ILE A 142 -9.25 11.01 -34.31
C ILE A 142 -8.44 10.20 -35.33
N ASN A 143 -8.61 10.48 -36.61
CA ASN A 143 -7.90 9.74 -37.66
C ASN A 143 -6.39 9.94 -37.56
N ARG A 144 -5.93 11.16 -37.26
CA ARG A 144 -4.50 11.44 -37.08
C ARG A 144 -3.98 10.80 -35.79
N MET A 145 -4.76 10.81 -34.70
CA MET A 145 -4.39 10.13 -33.46
C MET A 145 -4.26 8.62 -33.68
N ALA A 146 -5.22 7.99 -34.36
CA ALA A 146 -5.17 6.56 -34.68
C ALA A 146 -3.97 6.19 -35.59
N GLN A 147 -3.67 7.04 -36.58
CA GLN A 147 -2.49 6.87 -37.44
C GLN A 147 -1.20 6.89 -36.59
N LYS A 148 -1.09 7.84 -35.65
CA LYS A 148 0.07 7.92 -34.75
C LYS A 148 0.23 6.69 -33.86
N VAL A 149 -0.85 6.17 -33.29
CA VAL A 149 -0.80 4.91 -32.55
C VAL A 149 -0.24 3.77 -33.40
N GLY A 150 -0.67 3.66 -34.65
CA GLY A 150 -0.16 2.64 -35.56
C GLY A 150 1.30 2.87 -36.05
N GLU A 151 1.78 4.12 -36.04
CA GLU A 151 3.17 4.45 -36.38
C GLU A 151 4.16 4.13 -35.24
N GLU A 152 3.67 4.20 -33.96
CA GLU A 152 4.52 4.07 -32.77
C GLU A 152 4.40 2.65 -32.10
N ALA A 153 3.50 1.79 -32.57
CA ALA A 153 3.30 0.43 -32.06
C ALA A 153 4.18 -0.60 -32.80
#